data_d8a2ad5f30aef576861ed72295c2c92e
#
_entry.id   d8a2ad5f30aef576861ed72295c2c92e
#
_cell.length_a   1.000
_cell.length_b   1.000
_cell.length_c   1.000
_cell.angle_alpha   90.00
_cell.angle_beta   90.00
_cell.angle_gamma   90.00
#
_symmetry.space_group_name_H-M   'P 1'
#
loop_
_entity.id
_entity.type
_entity.pdbx_description
1 polymer ?
#
loop_
_entity_poly.entity_id
_entity_poly.type
_entity_poly.pdbx_seq_one_letter_code
_entity_poly.pdbx_strand_id
1 'polypeptide(L)'
;MQPELTESGRLTLTADGRLDLDALLALGREEQTEALAPLNRELDAMSAPERVRWALANLPGEHVLSSSFGIQAALMLHLVSRERADVPVVLTDTGYLFPETYHFIDELTERLALNLKIYRAELTPAWQEARFGLLWEQGVEGI
;
A
#
# COMPACT_ATOMS: atom_id res chain seq x y z
N MET A 1 -21.36 9.74 8.40
CA MET A 1 -21.18 11.13 7.94
C MET A 1 -19.85 11.14 7.21
N GLN A 2 -19.84 11.34 5.91
CA GLN A 2 -18.59 11.46 5.16
C GLN A 2 -18.01 12.85 5.45
N PRO A 3 -16.69 12.98 5.73
CA PRO A 3 -16.08 14.28 5.86
C PRO A 3 -16.23 15.04 4.54
N GLU A 4 -16.80 16.23 4.60
CA GLU A 4 -16.86 17.09 3.45
C GLU A 4 -15.47 17.70 3.24
N LEU A 5 -14.77 17.26 2.20
CA LEU A 5 -13.43 17.73 1.82
C LEU A 5 -13.37 19.24 1.54
N THR A 6 -14.52 19.93 1.54
CA THR A 6 -14.67 21.31 1.09
C THR A 6 -14.61 22.39 2.18
N GLU A 7 -14.72 22.07 3.46
CA GLU A 7 -14.70 23.10 4.52
C GLU A 7 -13.30 23.59 4.92
N SER A 8 -12.26 22.91 4.51
CA SER A 8 -10.87 23.24 4.88
C SER A 8 -10.12 24.03 3.80
N GLY A 9 -10.73 24.95 3.13
CA GLY A 9 -10.17 26.06 2.32
C GLY A 9 -8.89 25.88 1.48
N ARG A 10 -8.21 24.73 1.52
CA ARG A 10 -6.91 24.48 0.87
C ARG A 10 -6.80 23.14 0.12
N LEU A 11 -7.67 22.16 0.37
CA LEU A 11 -7.67 20.91 -0.39
C LEU A 11 -8.58 21.04 -1.59
N THR A 12 -8.06 20.76 -2.78
CA THR A 12 -8.81 20.73 -4.03
C THR A 12 -9.24 19.32 -4.39
N LEU A 13 -10.36 19.21 -5.12
CA LEU A 13 -10.86 17.95 -5.62
C LEU A 13 -10.71 17.90 -7.13
N THR A 14 -10.46 16.71 -7.65
CA THR A 14 -10.50 16.39 -9.07
C THR A 14 -11.96 16.45 -9.60
N ALA A 15 -12.14 16.41 -10.90
CA ALA A 15 -13.47 16.47 -11.53
C ALA A 15 -14.40 15.30 -11.13
N ASP A 16 -13.84 14.17 -10.72
CA ASP A 16 -14.55 13.00 -10.21
C ASP A 16 -14.76 13.02 -8.67
N GLY A 17 -14.42 14.16 -8.03
CA GLY A 17 -14.68 14.39 -6.60
C GLY A 17 -13.65 13.74 -5.65
N ARG A 18 -12.50 13.31 -6.16
CA ARG A 18 -11.41 12.76 -5.35
C ARG A 18 -10.41 13.83 -4.97
N LEU A 19 -9.54 13.53 -3.99
CA LEU A 19 -8.47 14.44 -3.59
C LEU A 19 -7.51 14.70 -4.75
N ASP A 20 -7.25 15.97 -5.05
CA ASP A 20 -6.29 16.38 -6.07
C ASP A 20 -4.88 16.33 -5.48
N LEU A 21 -4.20 15.20 -5.67
CA LEU A 21 -2.82 15.03 -5.18
C LEU A 21 -1.81 15.89 -5.95
N ASP A 22 -2.02 16.17 -7.22
CA ASP A 22 -1.10 16.98 -8.00
C ASP A 22 -1.14 18.44 -7.52
N ALA A 23 -2.33 18.97 -7.25
CA ALA A 23 -2.48 20.28 -6.65
C ALA A 23 -1.86 20.34 -5.23
N LEU A 24 -2.03 19.29 -4.44
CA LEU A 24 -1.43 19.20 -3.10
C LEU A 24 0.09 19.16 -3.17
N LEU A 25 0.67 18.35 -4.07
CA LEU A 25 2.11 18.22 -4.26
C LEU A 25 2.77 19.47 -4.81
N ALA A 26 2.03 20.34 -5.50
CA ALA A 26 2.52 21.63 -5.97
C ALA A 26 2.73 22.66 -4.86
N LEU A 27 2.15 22.43 -3.67
CA LEU A 27 2.33 23.29 -2.49
C LEU A 27 3.70 23.07 -1.84
N GLY A 28 4.20 24.09 -1.14
CA GLY A 28 5.35 23.97 -0.27
C GLY A 28 5.06 23.03 0.92
N ARG A 29 6.12 22.46 1.53
CA ARG A 29 5.98 21.45 2.61
C ARG A 29 5.17 21.97 3.82
N GLU A 30 5.34 23.23 4.18
CA GLU A 30 4.58 23.85 5.29
C GLU A 30 3.09 23.96 4.91
N GLU A 31 2.80 24.45 3.71
CA GLU A 31 1.43 24.58 3.19
C GLU A 31 0.73 23.22 3.07
N GLN A 32 1.44 22.17 2.61
CA GLN A 32 0.92 20.80 2.60
C GLN A 32 0.51 20.34 4.00
N THR A 33 1.38 20.57 4.99
CA THR A 33 1.13 20.20 6.38
C THR A 33 -0.10 20.91 6.94
N GLU A 34 -0.22 22.22 6.69
CA GLU A 34 -1.38 23.00 7.12
C GLU A 34 -2.68 22.57 6.41
N ALA A 35 -2.62 22.32 5.10
CA ALA A 35 -3.77 21.88 4.33
C ALA A 35 -4.28 20.50 4.78
N LEU A 36 -3.38 19.59 5.12
CA LEU A 36 -3.72 18.24 5.57
C LEU A 36 -4.14 18.14 7.04
N ALA A 37 -3.81 19.12 7.87
CA ALA A 37 -4.05 19.05 9.31
C ALA A 37 -5.52 18.84 9.70
N PRO A 38 -6.52 19.49 9.09
CA PRO A 38 -7.93 19.21 9.38
C PRO A 38 -8.33 17.79 9.00
N LEU A 39 -7.97 17.35 7.79
CA LEU A 39 -8.27 16.01 7.30
C LEU A 39 -7.64 14.92 8.18
N ASN A 40 -6.39 15.11 8.60
CA ASN A 40 -5.71 14.17 9.50
C ASN A 40 -6.45 14.04 10.84
N ARG A 41 -6.96 15.14 11.41
CA ARG A 41 -7.76 15.08 12.64
C ARG A 41 -9.06 14.28 12.45
N GLU A 42 -9.72 14.43 11.31
CA GLU A 42 -10.93 13.65 10.99
C GLU A 42 -10.60 12.16 10.82
N LEU A 43 -9.53 11.84 10.07
CA LEU A 43 -9.07 10.47 9.90
C LEU A 43 -8.63 9.83 11.24
N ASP A 44 -8.03 10.61 12.14
CA ASP A 44 -7.64 10.12 13.46
C ASP A 44 -8.83 9.75 14.35
N ALA A 45 -9.97 10.41 14.16
CA ALA A 45 -11.21 10.09 14.87
C ALA A 45 -11.93 8.84 14.31
N MET A 46 -11.56 8.38 13.11
CA MET A 46 -12.16 7.22 12.46
C MET A 46 -11.57 5.91 12.96
N SER A 47 -12.37 4.84 12.94
CA SER A 47 -11.88 3.46 13.10
C SER A 47 -11.05 3.03 11.88
N ALA A 48 -10.22 1.97 12.03
CA ALA A 48 -9.40 1.46 10.95
C ALA A 48 -10.20 1.07 9.68
N PRO A 49 -11.36 0.36 9.76
CA PRO A 49 -12.19 0.10 8.59
C PRO A 49 -12.72 1.37 7.92
N GLU A 50 -13.09 2.38 8.70
CA GLU A 50 -13.57 3.65 8.15
C GLU A 50 -12.47 4.40 7.39
N ARG A 51 -11.24 4.41 7.91
CA ARG A 51 -10.08 4.99 7.20
C ARG A 51 -9.80 4.27 5.88
N VAL A 52 -9.85 2.94 5.86
CA VAL A 52 -9.66 2.16 4.62
C VAL A 52 -10.74 2.52 3.60
N ARG A 53 -12.01 2.55 4.03
CA ARG A 53 -13.14 2.92 3.17
C ARG A 53 -13.00 4.34 2.64
N TRP A 54 -12.62 5.26 3.51
CA TRP A 54 -12.35 6.65 3.13
C TRP A 54 -11.24 6.73 2.06
N ALA A 55 -10.11 6.05 2.27
CA ALA A 55 -8.99 6.07 1.34
C ALA A 55 -9.39 5.52 -0.04
N LEU A 56 -10.08 4.39 -0.08
CA LEU A 56 -10.56 3.78 -1.32
C LEU A 56 -11.58 4.63 -2.09
N ALA A 57 -12.33 5.48 -1.37
CA ALA A 57 -13.33 6.37 -1.98
C ALA A 57 -12.75 7.70 -2.46
N ASN A 58 -11.79 8.26 -1.73
CA ASN A 58 -11.38 9.66 -1.89
C ASN A 58 -9.98 9.84 -2.49
N LEU A 59 -9.11 8.84 -2.45
CA LEU A 59 -7.81 8.94 -3.10
C LEU A 59 -7.92 8.63 -4.60
N PRO A 60 -7.22 9.39 -5.46
CA PRO A 60 -7.26 9.19 -6.90
C PRO A 60 -6.49 7.94 -7.35
N GLY A 61 -6.70 7.52 -8.59
CA GLY A 61 -6.00 6.43 -9.23
C GLY A 61 -6.52 5.04 -8.86
N GLU A 62 -5.81 4.03 -9.32
CA GLU A 62 -6.06 2.63 -8.98
C GLU A 62 -5.36 2.27 -7.67
N HIS A 63 -6.07 1.54 -6.82
CA HIS A 63 -5.54 1.14 -5.52
C HIS A 63 -4.95 -0.26 -5.59
N VAL A 64 -3.77 -0.42 -5.04
CA VAL A 64 -3.12 -1.71 -4.82
C VAL A 64 -2.67 -1.81 -3.37
N LEU A 65 -2.60 -3.00 -2.84
CA LEU A 65 -2.05 -3.28 -1.51
C LEU A 65 -0.76 -4.09 -1.67
N SER A 66 0.38 -3.56 -1.28
CA SER A 66 1.61 -4.34 -1.21
C SER A 66 1.73 -5.04 0.14
N SER A 67 2.21 -6.28 0.14
CA SER A 67 2.40 -7.05 1.36
C SER A 67 3.64 -7.94 1.28
N SER A 68 4.43 -7.97 2.35
CA SER A 68 5.50 -8.96 2.56
C SER A 68 5.00 -10.23 3.25
N PHE A 69 3.71 -10.31 3.58
CA PHE A 69 3.11 -11.40 4.33
C PHE A 69 3.81 -11.69 5.68
N GLY A 70 4.36 -10.65 6.32
CA GLY A 70 4.80 -10.75 7.70
C GLY A 70 3.61 -11.00 8.65
N ILE A 71 3.89 -11.37 9.89
CA ILE A 71 2.89 -11.81 10.86
C ILE A 71 1.74 -10.81 11.09
N GLN A 72 2.01 -9.52 10.96
CA GLN A 72 1.00 -8.45 11.12
C GLN A 72 0.24 -8.13 9.83
N ALA A 73 0.69 -8.66 8.68
CA ALA A 73 0.09 -8.36 7.38
C ALA A 73 -1.36 -8.81 7.29
N ALA A 74 -1.73 -9.90 7.95
CA ALA A 74 -3.07 -10.47 7.96
C ALA A 74 -4.15 -9.44 8.31
N LEU A 75 -3.87 -8.51 9.24
CA LEU A 75 -4.81 -7.47 9.63
C LEU A 75 -5.12 -6.52 8.47
N MET A 76 -4.10 -5.96 7.79
CA MET A 76 -4.32 -5.05 6.67
C MET A 76 -4.93 -5.76 5.47
N LEU A 77 -4.48 -6.97 5.17
CA LEU A 77 -5.07 -7.80 4.11
C LEU A 77 -6.56 -8.04 4.36
N HIS A 78 -6.94 -8.37 5.60
CA HIS A 78 -8.33 -8.56 5.98
C HIS A 78 -9.14 -7.26 5.89
N LEU A 79 -8.63 -6.14 6.43
CA LEU A 79 -9.34 -4.86 6.42
C LEU A 79 -9.62 -4.38 5.00
N VAL A 80 -8.60 -4.44 4.13
CA VAL A 80 -8.73 -3.94 2.74
C VAL A 80 -9.58 -4.88 1.89
N SER A 81 -9.39 -6.20 1.98
CA SER A 81 -10.16 -7.16 1.20
C SER A 81 -11.64 -7.19 1.55
N ARG A 82 -12.00 -6.84 2.79
CA ARG A 82 -13.41 -6.68 3.18
C ARG A 82 -14.10 -5.46 2.57
N GLU A 83 -13.36 -4.38 2.36
CA GLU A 83 -13.91 -3.17 1.75
C GLU A 83 -13.89 -3.24 0.21
N ARG A 84 -12.87 -3.89 -0.35
CA ARG A 84 -12.73 -4.12 -1.79
C ARG A 84 -12.10 -5.49 -2.04
N ALA A 85 -12.92 -6.47 -2.38
CA ALA A 85 -12.49 -7.86 -2.54
C ALA A 85 -11.55 -8.09 -3.73
N ASP A 86 -11.63 -7.25 -4.77
CA ASP A 86 -10.86 -7.36 -6.01
C ASP A 86 -9.56 -6.54 -6.01
N VAL A 87 -9.26 -5.83 -4.91
CA VAL A 87 -8.03 -5.04 -4.84
C VAL A 87 -6.80 -5.93 -5.11
N PRO A 88 -5.91 -5.53 -6.04
CA PRO A 88 -4.69 -6.30 -6.28
C PRO A 88 -3.79 -6.28 -5.05
N VAL A 89 -3.39 -7.46 -4.59
CA VAL A 89 -2.40 -7.63 -3.50
C VAL A 89 -1.07 -7.99 -4.14
N VAL A 90 -0.11 -7.09 -4.06
CA VAL A 90 1.21 -7.23 -4.68
C VAL A 90 2.20 -7.83 -3.68
N LEU A 91 2.80 -8.95 -4.07
CA LEU A 91 3.93 -9.57 -3.38
C LEU A 91 5.16 -9.48 -4.28
N THR A 92 6.28 -8.99 -3.74
CA THR A 92 7.58 -9.13 -4.36
C THR A 92 8.27 -10.37 -3.77
N ASP A 93 8.35 -11.44 -4.58
CA ASP A 93 9.01 -12.68 -4.18
C ASP A 93 10.49 -12.63 -4.59
N THR A 94 11.37 -12.52 -3.60
CA THR A 94 12.82 -12.49 -3.80
C THR A 94 13.41 -13.87 -4.14
N GLY A 95 12.62 -14.95 -3.98
CA GLY A 95 13.10 -16.33 -4.09
C GLY A 95 13.85 -16.85 -2.86
N TYR A 96 13.94 -16.03 -1.80
CA TYR A 96 14.60 -16.35 -0.52
C TYR A 96 13.64 -16.30 0.68
N LEU A 97 12.34 -16.26 0.44
CA LEU A 97 11.38 -16.28 1.54
C LEU A 97 11.47 -17.60 2.30
N PHE A 98 11.21 -17.57 3.60
CA PHE A 98 11.13 -18.78 4.41
C PHE A 98 9.98 -19.68 3.96
N PRO A 99 10.10 -21.01 4.07
CA PRO A 99 9.00 -21.94 3.75
C PRO A 99 7.70 -21.59 4.48
N GLU A 100 7.79 -21.17 5.74
CA GLU A 100 6.64 -20.75 6.54
C GLU A 100 5.95 -19.52 5.96
N THR A 101 6.71 -18.61 5.34
CA THR A 101 6.14 -17.43 4.67
C THR A 101 5.35 -17.84 3.44
N TYR A 102 5.87 -18.77 2.62
CA TYR A 102 5.13 -19.30 1.46
C TYR A 102 3.84 -19.99 1.87
N HIS A 103 3.86 -20.84 2.90
CA HIS A 103 2.65 -21.47 3.44
C HIS A 103 1.64 -20.43 3.94
N PHE A 104 2.10 -19.39 4.61
CA PHE A 104 1.24 -18.33 5.11
C PHE A 104 0.63 -17.49 3.97
N ILE A 105 1.36 -17.27 2.87
CA ILE A 105 0.84 -16.64 1.66
C ILE A 105 -0.31 -17.45 1.08
N ASP A 106 -0.12 -18.76 0.92
CA ASP A 106 -1.14 -19.66 0.38
C ASP A 106 -2.38 -19.69 1.28
N GLU A 107 -2.19 -19.87 2.59
CA GLU A 107 -3.29 -19.91 3.56
C GLU A 107 -4.11 -18.60 3.57
N LEU A 108 -3.44 -17.44 3.63
CA LEU A 108 -4.15 -16.16 3.62
C LEU A 108 -4.81 -15.86 2.29
N THR A 109 -4.19 -16.24 1.18
CA THR A 109 -4.75 -16.05 -0.16
C THR A 109 -6.04 -16.83 -0.31
N GLU A 110 -6.08 -18.09 0.11
CA GLU A 110 -7.27 -18.92 0.09
C GLU A 110 -8.34 -18.38 1.07
N ARG A 111 -7.94 -18.15 2.33
CA ARG A 111 -8.85 -17.75 3.42
C ARG A 111 -9.54 -16.41 3.20
N LEU A 112 -8.83 -15.44 2.61
CA LEU A 112 -9.32 -14.09 2.35
C LEU A 112 -9.75 -13.89 0.88
N ALA A 113 -9.63 -14.91 0.03
CA ALA A 113 -9.89 -14.86 -1.41
C ALA A 113 -9.13 -13.69 -2.09
N LEU A 114 -7.83 -13.54 -1.79
CA LEU A 114 -7.03 -12.40 -2.24
C LEU A 114 -6.79 -12.43 -3.76
N ASN A 115 -6.86 -11.27 -4.40
CA ASN A 115 -6.41 -11.06 -5.77
C ASN A 115 -4.87 -10.90 -5.79
N LEU A 116 -4.14 -11.98 -5.48
CA LEU A 116 -2.69 -11.97 -5.34
C LEU A 116 -1.99 -11.81 -6.69
N LYS A 117 -1.03 -10.88 -6.75
CA LYS A 117 -0.13 -10.62 -7.88
C LYS A 117 1.31 -10.80 -7.39
N ILE A 118 2.00 -11.82 -7.90
CA ILE A 118 3.39 -12.12 -7.52
C ILE A 118 4.32 -11.55 -8.58
N TYR A 119 5.24 -10.71 -8.14
CA TYR A 119 6.32 -10.19 -8.96
C TYR A 119 7.64 -10.81 -8.52
N ARG A 120 8.45 -11.26 -9.47
CA ARG A 120 9.76 -11.87 -9.26
C ARG A 120 10.79 -11.18 -10.10
N ALA A 121 12.04 -11.23 -9.65
CA ALA A 121 13.16 -10.85 -10.49
C ALA A 121 13.24 -11.79 -11.72
N GLU A 122 13.64 -11.26 -12.86
CA GLU A 122 13.82 -12.03 -14.09
C GLU A 122 14.88 -13.12 -13.91
N LEU A 123 15.96 -12.80 -13.20
CA LEU A 123 16.99 -13.76 -12.83
C LEU A 123 16.68 -14.37 -11.46
N THR A 124 16.76 -15.70 -11.37
CA THR A 124 16.65 -16.37 -10.08
C THR A 124 17.83 -15.97 -9.16
N PRO A 125 17.66 -16.06 -7.83
CA PRO A 125 18.77 -15.79 -6.90
C PRO A 125 20.04 -16.55 -7.23
N ALA A 126 19.94 -17.86 -7.49
CA ALA A 126 21.10 -18.68 -7.85
C ALA A 126 21.81 -18.19 -9.14
N TRP A 127 21.04 -17.69 -10.10
CA TRP A 127 21.61 -17.12 -11.33
C TRP A 127 22.28 -15.77 -11.07
N GLN A 128 21.68 -14.93 -10.21
CA GLN A 128 22.28 -13.66 -9.81
C GLN A 128 23.61 -13.90 -9.07
N GLU A 129 23.65 -14.84 -8.12
CA GLU A 129 24.86 -15.24 -7.39
C GLU A 129 25.95 -15.75 -8.34
N ALA A 130 25.59 -16.63 -9.28
CA ALA A 130 26.56 -17.17 -10.25
C ALA A 130 27.14 -16.08 -11.17
N ARG A 131 26.38 -15.04 -11.48
CA ARG A 131 26.77 -13.96 -12.39
C ARG A 131 27.49 -12.82 -11.69
N PHE A 132 27.04 -12.44 -10.50
CA PHE A 132 27.46 -11.22 -9.81
C PHE A 132 28.15 -11.50 -8.46
N GLY A 133 28.17 -12.73 -7.99
CA GLY A 133 28.59 -13.09 -6.63
C GLY A 133 27.53 -12.75 -5.58
N LEU A 134 27.93 -12.82 -4.31
CA LEU A 134 27.04 -12.57 -3.17
C LEU A 134 26.95 -11.05 -2.91
N LEU A 135 26.08 -10.36 -3.66
CA LEU A 135 25.98 -8.89 -3.62
C LEU A 135 25.65 -8.36 -2.21
N TRP A 136 24.84 -9.08 -1.44
CA TRP A 136 24.49 -8.71 -0.05
C TRP A 136 25.68 -8.71 0.92
N GLU A 137 26.78 -9.42 0.61
CA GLU A 137 28.02 -9.37 1.39
C GLU A 137 28.82 -8.09 1.14
N GLN A 138 28.51 -7.38 0.07
CA GLN A 138 29.19 -6.14 -0.32
C GLN A 138 28.55 -4.89 0.35
N GLY A 139 27.57 -5.08 1.23
CA GLY A 139 26.87 -4.00 1.91
C GLY A 139 25.85 -3.28 1.02
N VAL A 140 25.50 -2.06 1.41
CA VAL A 140 24.43 -1.28 0.72
C VAL A 140 24.79 -0.94 -0.73
N GLU A 141 26.09 -0.86 -1.06
CA GLU A 141 26.56 -0.55 -2.41
C GLU A 141 26.46 -1.75 -3.37
N GLY A 142 26.29 -2.97 -2.84
CA GLY A 142 26.13 -4.20 -3.63
C GLY A 142 24.67 -4.54 -3.98
N ILE A 143 23.73 -3.81 -3.40
CA ILE A 143 22.29 -3.99 -3.58
C ILE A 143 21.74 -2.84 -4.42
#